data_976cbd57d723f0a1e788613ef939f8f4
#
_entry.id   976cbd57d723f0a1e788613ef939f8f4
#
_cell.length_a   1.000
_cell.length_b   1.000
_cell.length_c   1.000
_cell.angle_alpha   90.00
_cell.angle_beta   90.00
_cell.angle_gamma   90.00
#
_symmetry.space_group_name_H-M   'P 1'
#
loop_
_entity.id
_entity.type
_entity.pdbx_description
1 polymer ?
#
loop_
_entity_poly.entity_id
_entity_poly.type
_entity_poly.pdbx_seq_one_letter_code
_entity_poly.pdbx_strand_id
1 'polypeptide(L)'
;DYKDPASKNKDIFKYSPSGSNRDGLAIKFMRHLISKNQDARRFLIVLTDGLPFDEIDIGIVGASKIPGENYKEDEAVMDTSKEVLLTRLKGINSFGVFTGEESESMNIKKIYGSDYAYITDIARFHKVVGIFLKTYANKIE
;
A
#
# COMPACT_ATOMS: atom_id res chain seq x y z
N ASP A 1 11.43 -1.69 -12.46
CA ASP A 1 10.50 -2.14 -13.48
C ASP A 1 10.93 -3.54 -13.96
N TYR A 2 9.95 -4.41 -14.34
CA TYR A 2 10.26 -5.76 -14.87
C TYR A 2 11.13 -5.75 -16.15
N LYS A 3 11.18 -4.62 -16.82
CA LYS A 3 12.07 -4.37 -17.98
C LYS A 3 13.48 -3.94 -17.58
N ASP A 4 13.70 -3.64 -16.31
CA ASP A 4 15.04 -3.27 -15.84
C ASP A 4 15.95 -4.50 -15.79
N PRO A 5 17.24 -4.33 -16.04
CA PRO A 5 18.16 -5.46 -15.93
C PRO A 5 18.22 -5.99 -14.51
N ALA A 6 18.40 -7.31 -14.36
CA ALA A 6 18.43 -7.98 -13.07
C ALA A 6 19.47 -7.40 -12.09
N SER A 7 20.52 -6.73 -12.60
CA SER A 7 21.50 -6.01 -11.78
C SER A 7 20.87 -4.92 -10.91
N LYS A 8 19.73 -4.34 -11.33
CA LYS A 8 18.98 -3.35 -10.54
C LYS A 8 18.18 -3.94 -9.38
N ASN A 9 18.00 -5.24 -9.31
CA ASN A 9 17.30 -5.87 -8.19
C ASN A 9 17.98 -5.59 -6.84
N LYS A 10 19.29 -5.34 -6.84
CA LYS A 10 20.05 -4.96 -5.65
C LYS A 10 19.68 -3.57 -5.11
N ASP A 11 19.06 -2.73 -5.93
CA ASP A 11 18.69 -1.36 -5.53
C ASP A 11 17.64 -1.35 -4.41
N ILE A 12 16.86 -2.43 -4.26
CA ILE A 12 15.90 -2.59 -3.14
C ILE A 12 16.59 -2.52 -1.78
N PHE A 13 17.85 -2.97 -1.69
CA PHE A 13 18.61 -2.95 -0.44
C PHE A 13 19.26 -1.60 -0.13
N LYS A 14 19.13 -0.62 -1.01
CA LYS A 14 19.62 0.74 -0.80
C LYS A 14 18.64 1.62 -0.02
N TYR A 15 17.39 1.16 0.13
CA TYR A 15 16.36 1.88 0.86
C TYR A 15 16.45 1.55 2.34
N SER A 16 16.46 2.58 3.16
CA SER A 16 16.33 2.46 4.62
C SER A 16 15.00 3.06 5.04
N PRO A 17 14.25 2.42 5.92
CA PRO A 17 13.03 3.00 6.47
C PRO A 17 13.39 4.26 7.25
N SER A 18 12.66 5.34 7.02
CA SER A 18 12.85 6.58 7.74
C SER A 18 11.56 7.39 7.78
N GLY A 19 11.26 7.99 8.92
CA GLY A 19 10.13 8.88 9.08
C GLY A 19 8.78 8.20 9.06
N SER A 20 7.78 9.01 8.78
CA SER A 20 6.38 8.65 8.74
C SER A 20 5.94 8.17 7.34
N ASN A 21 4.78 7.52 7.24
CA ASN A 21 4.28 6.98 5.99
C ASN A 21 2.86 7.44 5.68
N ARG A 22 2.64 7.99 4.49
CA ARG A 22 1.32 8.25 3.92
C ARG A 22 0.94 7.12 2.98
N ASP A 23 0.36 6.06 3.52
CA ASP A 23 -0.04 4.88 2.74
C ASP A 23 -1.02 5.26 1.62
N GLY A 24 -2.00 6.12 1.89
CA GLY A 24 -2.94 6.60 0.89
C GLY A 24 -2.24 7.27 -0.29
N LEU A 25 -1.26 8.14 -0.04
CA LEU A 25 -0.49 8.81 -1.10
C LEU A 25 0.35 7.81 -1.91
N ALA A 26 0.98 6.85 -1.23
CA ALA A 26 1.75 5.80 -1.90
C ALA A 26 0.86 4.94 -2.81
N ILE A 27 -0.32 4.52 -2.33
CA ILE A 27 -1.31 3.77 -3.11
C ILE A 27 -1.80 4.58 -4.31
N LYS A 28 -2.11 5.87 -4.12
CA LYS A 28 -2.49 6.79 -5.20
C LYS A 28 -1.42 6.89 -6.29
N PHE A 29 -0.16 7.02 -5.88
CA PHE A 29 0.97 7.08 -6.81
C PHE A 29 1.12 5.76 -7.57
N MET A 30 1.09 4.62 -6.88
CA MET A 30 1.18 3.31 -7.52
C MET A 30 0.01 3.04 -8.46
N ARG A 31 -1.22 3.44 -8.09
CA ARG A 31 -2.39 3.40 -8.98
C ARG A 31 -2.12 4.15 -10.28
N HIS A 32 -1.55 5.36 -10.20
CA HIS A 32 -1.21 6.14 -11.40
C HIS A 32 -0.20 5.42 -12.30
N LEU A 33 0.84 4.81 -11.71
CA LEU A 33 1.84 4.06 -12.47
C LEU A 33 1.25 2.81 -13.13
N ILE A 34 0.49 2.03 -12.38
CA ILE A 34 -0.11 0.76 -12.84
C ILE A 34 -1.18 1.03 -13.91
N SER A 35 -1.93 2.13 -13.81
CA SER A 35 -2.98 2.50 -14.78
C SER A 35 -2.47 2.79 -16.16
N LYS A 36 -1.17 3.04 -16.35
CA LYS A 36 -0.56 3.23 -17.67
C LYS A 36 -0.49 1.94 -18.49
N ASN A 37 -0.55 0.78 -17.83
CA ASN A 37 -0.55 -0.52 -18.49
C ASN A 37 -1.98 -1.07 -18.51
N GLN A 38 -2.63 -1.05 -19.68
CA GLN A 38 -4.03 -1.44 -19.84
C GLN A 38 -4.22 -2.88 -20.30
N ASP A 39 -3.17 -3.52 -20.81
CA ASP A 39 -3.29 -4.83 -21.48
C ASP A 39 -3.14 -6.02 -20.52
N ALA A 40 -2.81 -5.80 -19.26
CA ALA A 40 -2.53 -6.85 -18.29
C ALA A 40 -3.47 -6.80 -17.09
N ARG A 41 -3.66 -7.95 -16.47
CA ARG A 41 -4.25 -8.01 -15.12
C ARG A 41 -3.37 -7.25 -14.17
N ARG A 42 -3.97 -6.36 -13.39
CA ARG A 42 -3.25 -5.43 -12.54
C ARG A 42 -3.50 -5.75 -11.08
N PHE A 43 -2.42 -5.86 -10.33
CA PHE A 43 -2.43 -6.14 -8.91
C PHE A 43 -1.59 -5.12 -8.17
N LEU A 44 -2.07 -4.72 -7.01
CA LEU A 44 -1.34 -3.93 -6.03
C LEU A 44 -1.35 -4.68 -4.70
N ILE A 45 -0.20 -5.13 -4.27
CA ILE A 45 -0.02 -5.82 -2.98
C ILE A 45 0.72 -4.86 -2.07
N VAL A 46 0.13 -4.55 -0.93
CA VAL A 46 0.68 -3.61 0.04
C VAL A 46 1.05 -4.38 1.31
N LEU A 47 2.33 -4.35 1.67
CA LEU A 47 2.81 -4.83 2.96
C LEU A 47 2.75 -3.67 3.95
N THR A 48 2.00 -3.83 5.05
CA THR A 48 1.72 -2.74 5.98
C THR A 48 1.59 -3.24 7.42
N ASP A 49 1.91 -2.39 8.37
CA ASP A 49 1.63 -2.57 9.79
C ASP A 49 0.24 -2.07 10.21
N GLY A 50 -0.52 -1.48 9.28
CA GLY A 50 -1.87 -0.97 9.52
C GLY A 50 -1.91 0.39 10.23
N LEU A 51 -0.79 1.07 10.36
CA LEU A 51 -0.64 2.35 11.03
C LEU A 51 -0.18 3.46 10.07
N PRO A 52 -1.03 3.89 9.13
CA PRO A 52 -0.70 5.04 8.31
C PRO A 52 -0.60 6.28 9.20
N PHE A 53 0.56 6.91 9.18
CA PHE A 53 0.85 8.04 10.04
C PHE A 53 1.85 8.98 9.38
N ASP A 54 1.54 10.28 9.38
CA ASP A 54 2.48 11.29 8.95
C ASP A 54 2.27 12.60 9.70
N GLU A 55 3.32 13.10 10.33
CA GLU A 55 3.39 14.44 10.86
C GLU A 55 4.20 15.30 9.89
N ILE A 56 3.56 15.77 8.83
CA ILE A 56 4.28 16.69 7.94
C ILE A 56 4.16 18.12 8.48
N ASP A 57 5.22 18.65 8.96
CA ASP A 57 5.57 20.04 8.70
C ASP A 57 5.85 20.15 7.19
N ILE A 58 4.83 20.47 6.40
CA ILE A 58 4.99 20.78 4.99
C ILE A 58 5.85 22.04 4.94
N GLY A 59 7.12 21.85 4.82
CA GLY A 59 8.21 22.78 4.75
C GLY A 59 7.89 24.28 4.73
N ILE A 60 8.85 25.09 5.01
CA ILE A 60 8.80 26.53 4.89
C ILE A 60 8.70 26.89 3.40
N VAL A 61 7.49 27.20 2.93
CA VAL A 61 7.31 27.89 1.65
C VAL A 61 7.24 29.38 1.96
N GLY A 62 8.36 30.07 1.81
CA GLY A 62 8.50 31.47 2.23
C GLY A 62 8.56 31.60 3.75
N ALA A 63 8.16 32.74 4.28
CA ALA A 63 8.21 33.04 5.73
C ALA A 63 7.02 32.46 6.53
N SER A 64 6.17 31.64 5.94
CA SER A 64 4.99 31.08 6.59
C SER A 64 5.12 29.56 6.73
N LYS A 65 5.07 29.05 7.96
CA LYS A 65 4.78 27.64 8.24
C LYS A 65 3.37 27.33 7.72
N ILE A 66 3.26 26.43 6.76
CA ILE A 66 1.97 25.82 6.44
C ILE A 66 1.77 24.73 7.49
N PRO A 67 0.73 24.82 8.35
CA PRO A 67 0.43 23.73 9.26
C PRO A 67 0.24 22.44 8.48
N GLY A 68 1.02 21.41 8.77
CA GLY A 68 0.77 20.08 8.24
C GLY A 68 -0.56 19.61 8.79
N GLU A 69 -1.43 19.10 7.94
CA GLU A 69 -2.58 18.33 8.41
C GLU A 69 -2.01 17.11 9.13
N ASN A 70 -2.42 16.90 10.38
CA ASN A 70 -2.07 15.71 11.14
C ASN A 70 -2.72 14.51 10.46
N TYR A 71 -1.93 13.80 9.66
CA TYR A 71 -2.37 12.56 8.99
C TYR A 71 -2.18 11.39 9.95
N LYS A 72 -3.16 11.15 10.80
CA LYS A 72 -3.09 10.12 11.84
C LYS A 72 -4.45 9.52 12.16
N GLU A 73 -4.43 8.41 12.88
CA GLU A 73 -5.61 7.75 13.42
C GLU A 73 -6.69 7.48 12.33
N ASP A 74 -7.94 7.71 12.65
CA ASP A 74 -9.07 7.45 11.75
C ASP A 74 -8.97 8.22 10.42
N GLU A 75 -8.42 9.42 10.41
CA GLU A 75 -8.29 10.24 9.21
C GLU A 75 -7.32 9.60 8.21
N ALA A 76 -6.16 9.15 8.68
CA ALA A 76 -5.18 8.46 7.85
C ALA A 76 -5.70 7.11 7.35
N VAL A 77 -6.42 6.36 8.20
CA VAL A 77 -7.08 5.10 7.84
C VAL A 77 -8.16 5.33 6.78
N MET A 78 -8.98 6.37 6.92
CA MET A 78 -10.04 6.71 5.96
C MET A 78 -9.46 7.13 4.61
N ASP A 79 -8.42 7.96 4.59
CA ASP A 79 -7.74 8.35 3.34
C ASP A 79 -7.16 7.13 2.64
N THR A 80 -6.46 6.27 3.36
CA THR A 80 -5.90 5.04 2.82
C THR A 80 -6.99 4.12 2.27
N SER A 81 -8.09 3.95 2.98
CA SER A 81 -9.26 3.16 2.54
C SER A 81 -9.86 3.71 1.26
N LYS A 82 -10.02 5.03 1.17
CA LYS A 82 -10.51 5.72 -0.05
C LYS A 82 -9.58 5.45 -1.24
N GLU A 83 -8.27 5.54 -1.04
CA GLU A 83 -7.32 5.30 -2.14
C GLU A 83 -7.28 3.83 -2.58
N VAL A 84 -7.47 2.88 -1.68
CA VAL A 84 -7.69 1.46 -2.00
C VAL A 84 -8.96 1.28 -2.84
N LEU A 85 -10.08 1.88 -2.42
CA LEU A 85 -11.33 1.82 -3.17
C LEU A 85 -11.17 2.40 -4.58
N LEU A 86 -10.58 3.59 -4.71
CA LEU A 86 -10.33 4.23 -6.01
C LEU A 86 -9.41 3.38 -6.89
N THR A 87 -8.49 2.64 -6.31
CA THR A 87 -7.61 1.72 -7.02
C THR A 87 -8.40 0.55 -7.61
N ARG A 88 -9.31 -0.03 -6.82
CA ARG A 88 -10.21 -1.10 -7.27
C ARG A 88 -11.17 -0.64 -8.36
N LEU A 89 -11.72 0.57 -8.24
CA LEU A 89 -12.58 1.17 -9.27
C LEU A 89 -11.85 1.38 -10.61
N LYS A 90 -10.52 1.44 -10.62
CA LYS A 90 -9.70 1.45 -11.84
C LYS A 90 -9.35 0.04 -12.35
N GLY A 91 -9.97 -1.00 -11.82
CA GLY A 91 -9.73 -2.38 -12.22
C GLY A 91 -8.37 -2.93 -11.78
N ILE A 92 -7.81 -2.40 -10.69
CA ILE A 92 -6.58 -2.88 -10.08
C ILE A 92 -6.95 -3.64 -8.81
N ASN A 93 -6.66 -4.94 -8.76
CA ASN A 93 -6.92 -5.77 -7.59
C ASN A 93 -5.94 -5.39 -6.46
N SER A 94 -6.48 -4.84 -5.37
CA SER A 94 -5.67 -4.39 -4.23
C SER A 94 -5.79 -5.35 -3.07
N PHE A 95 -4.67 -5.73 -2.50
CA PHE A 95 -4.58 -6.69 -1.40
C PHE A 95 -3.58 -6.22 -0.35
N GLY A 96 -4.00 -6.28 0.93
CA GLY A 96 -3.15 -5.95 2.07
C GLY A 96 -2.49 -7.20 2.65
N VAL A 97 -1.19 -7.12 2.93
CA VAL A 97 -0.51 -8.11 3.76
C VAL A 97 -0.14 -7.41 5.07
N PHE A 98 -0.85 -7.77 6.11
CA PHE A 98 -0.75 -7.14 7.41
C PHE A 98 0.28 -7.86 8.28
N THR A 99 1.24 -7.09 8.80
CA THR A 99 2.32 -7.57 9.68
C THR A 99 2.35 -6.87 11.04
N GLY A 100 1.37 -6.02 11.30
CA GLY A 100 1.25 -5.27 12.55
C GLY A 100 0.75 -6.11 13.72
N GLU A 101 0.47 -5.45 14.83
CA GLU A 101 -0.09 -6.07 16.01
C GLU A 101 -1.59 -6.36 15.84
N GLU A 102 -2.10 -7.37 16.54
CA GLU A 102 -3.50 -7.77 16.45
C GLU A 102 -4.47 -6.65 16.85
N SER A 103 -4.05 -5.77 17.74
CA SER A 103 -4.77 -4.54 18.15
C SER A 103 -5.13 -3.64 16.97
N GLU A 104 -4.27 -3.62 15.94
CA GLU A 104 -4.44 -2.78 14.73
C GLU A 104 -5.24 -3.48 13.62
N SER A 105 -5.72 -4.70 13.88
CA SER A 105 -6.47 -5.49 12.89
C SER A 105 -7.76 -4.82 12.41
N MET A 106 -8.34 -3.92 13.21
CA MET A 106 -9.52 -3.14 12.82
C MET A 106 -9.20 -2.14 11.71
N ASN A 107 -8.03 -1.52 11.73
CA ASN A 107 -7.61 -0.57 10.70
C ASN A 107 -7.46 -1.28 9.35
N ILE A 108 -6.81 -2.43 9.33
CA ILE A 108 -6.63 -3.19 8.09
C ILE A 108 -7.97 -3.63 7.49
N LYS A 109 -8.96 -3.98 8.32
CA LYS A 109 -10.32 -4.28 7.87
C LYS A 109 -11.03 -3.06 7.30
N LYS A 110 -10.87 -1.88 7.90
CA LYS A 110 -11.41 -0.63 7.37
C LYS A 110 -10.79 -0.29 6.00
N ILE A 111 -9.49 -0.54 5.83
CA ILE A 111 -8.73 -0.20 4.61
C ILE A 111 -9.03 -1.19 3.48
N TYR A 112 -8.92 -2.49 3.73
CA TYR A 112 -8.95 -3.52 2.67
C TYR A 112 -10.23 -4.34 2.64
N GLY A 113 -11.10 -4.23 3.64
CA GLY A 113 -12.28 -5.10 3.77
C GLY A 113 -11.89 -6.53 4.06
N SER A 114 -12.27 -7.46 3.18
CA SER A 114 -11.90 -8.88 3.23
C SER A 114 -10.61 -9.22 2.47
N ASP A 115 -10.08 -8.27 1.70
CA ASP A 115 -8.96 -8.51 0.80
C ASP A 115 -7.62 -8.24 1.49
N TYR A 116 -7.38 -8.92 2.60
CA TYR A 116 -6.08 -8.89 3.28
C TYR A 116 -5.75 -10.25 3.89
N ALA A 117 -4.48 -10.44 4.22
CA ALA A 117 -4.01 -11.54 5.04
C ALA A 117 -3.15 -11.02 6.19
N TYR A 118 -3.32 -11.61 7.37
CA TYR A 118 -2.46 -11.37 8.51
C TYR A 118 -1.33 -12.40 8.55
N ILE A 119 -0.11 -11.94 8.65
CA ILE A 119 1.06 -12.79 8.79
C ILE A 119 1.90 -12.32 9.99
N THR A 120 2.25 -13.25 10.86
CA THR A 120 3.16 -13.02 11.99
C THR A 120 4.61 -13.35 11.65
N ASP A 121 4.83 -13.99 10.50
CA ASP A 121 6.13 -14.41 10.01
C ASP A 121 6.27 -13.98 8.54
N ILE A 122 7.19 -13.09 8.28
CA ILE A 122 7.46 -12.57 6.93
C ILE A 122 7.86 -13.67 5.95
N ALA A 123 8.41 -14.78 6.41
CA ALA A 123 8.71 -15.93 5.55
C ALA A 123 7.46 -16.53 4.88
N ARG A 124 6.28 -16.27 5.42
CA ARG A 124 4.99 -16.69 4.83
C ARG A 124 4.49 -15.77 3.71
N PHE A 125 5.09 -14.60 3.55
CA PHE A 125 4.65 -13.59 2.58
C PHE A 125 4.48 -14.18 1.17
N HIS A 126 5.46 -14.91 0.68
CA HIS A 126 5.42 -15.52 -0.66
C HIS A 126 4.25 -16.49 -0.84
N LYS A 127 3.89 -17.27 0.19
CA LYS A 127 2.76 -18.21 0.15
C LYS A 127 1.43 -17.44 0.07
N VAL A 128 1.27 -16.42 0.90
CA VAL A 128 0.06 -15.59 0.95
C VAL A 128 -0.15 -14.87 -0.37
N VAL A 129 0.88 -14.25 -0.92
CA VAL A 129 0.83 -13.60 -2.23
C VAL A 129 0.50 -14.61 -3.32
N GLY A 130 1.11 -15.80 -3.30
CA GLY A 130 0.83 -16.87 -4.27
C GLY A 130 -0.63 -17.33 -4.24
N ILE A 131 -1.22 -17.50 -3.06
CA ILE A 131 -2.64 -17.86 -2.89
C ILE A 131 -3.53 -16.74 -3.44
N PHE A 132 -3.26 -15.48 -3.09
CA PHE A 132 -3.99 -14.33 -3.60
C PHE A 132 -3.98 -14.26 -5.12
N LEU A 133 -2.81 -14.32 -5.74
CA LEU A 133 -2.69 -14.27 -7.19
C LEU A 133 -3.42 -15.44 -7.87
N LYS A 134 -3.32 -16.67 -7.33
CA LYS A 134 -4.05 -17.84 -7.83
C LYS A 134 -5.56 -17.65 -7.73
N THR A 135 -6.06 -17.12 -6.60
CA THR A 135 -7.49 -16.88 -6.39
C THR A 135 -8.04 -15.91 -7.43
N TYR A 136 -7.32 -14.83 -7.72
CA TYR A 136 -7.75 -13.85 -8.71
C TYR A 136 -7.49 -14.29 -10.16
N ALA A 137 -6.53 -15.17 -10.40
CA ALA A 137 -6.34 -15.78 -11.72
C ALA A 137 -7.51 -16.70 -12.10
N ASN A 138 -8.08 -17.41 -11.14
CA ASN A 138 -9.16 -18.39 -11.35
C ASN A 138 -10.57 -17.79 -11.32
N LYS A 139 -10.76 -16.53 -10.92
CA LYS A 139 -12.09 -15.87 -10.90
C LYS A 139 -12.62 -15.43 -12.27
N ILE A 140 -11.97 -15.84 -13.34
CA ILE A 140 -12.30 -15.41 -14.71
C ILE A 140 -12.48 -16.65 -15.60
N GLU A 141 -13.41 -17.50 -15.24
CA GLU A 141 -14.09 -18.42 -16.14
C GLU A 141 -15.58 -18.12 -16.15
#